data_2b8f2e290f7c2f59a4f0a7d354720fa8
#
_entry.id   2b8f2e290f7c2f59a4f0a7d354720fa8
#
_cell.length_a   1.000
_cell.length_b   1.000
_cell.length_c   1.000
_cell.angle_alpha   90.00
_cell.angle_beta   90.00
_cell.angle_gamma   90.00
#
_symmetry.space_group_name_H-M   'P 1'
#
loop_
_entity.id
_entity.type
_entity.pdbx_description
1 polymer ?
#
loop_
_entity_poly.entity_id
_entity_poly.type
_entity_poly.pdbx_seq_one_letter_code
_entity_poly.pdbx_strand_id
1 'polypeptide(L)'
;MEKPVKFIAAALTLWLSAIGCATSAELYEGQSIHRHGQRGVKLRTGGTLDWRARAKADALLGFKYEHGLGVPQSYEPAVDLYVAAAEQGDPTGQYLLGLMYDKGQGVQQDGIRAYMWLNLAAAHAPRRYRENYLKMRDAVASKMTPGQIVAGQRLAAAWVPKRVAVDVVPVVPVVPVVPRW
;
A
#
# COMPACT_ATOMS: atom_id res chain seq x y z
N MET A 1 2.60 -46.98 -28.05
CA MET A 1 3.91 -46.67 -27.38
C MET A 1 3.72 -45.37 -26.61
N GLU A 2 3.20 -45.52 -25.41
CA GLU A 2 3.03 -44.41 -24.49
C GLU A 2 4.32 -44.22 -23.66
N LYS A 3 4.88 -43.03 -23.65
CA LYS A 3 5.99 -42.65 -22.75
C LYS A 3 5.49 -41.71 -21.65
N PRO A 4 6.00 -41.83 -20.41
CA PRO A 4 5.32 -41.37 -19.22
C PRO A 4 5.61 -39.91 -18.88
N VAL A 5 4.54 -39.16 -18.56
CA VAL A 5 4.54 -37.77 -18.09
C VAL A 5 4.80 -37.69 -16.58
N LYS A 6 5.53 -38.63 -15.97
CA LYS A 6 5.67 -38.74 -14.50
C LYS A 6 6.90 -38.09 -13.89
N PHE A 7 7.77 -37.44 -14.65
CA PHE A 7 9.03 -36.88 -14.11
C PHE A 7 9.12 -35.36 -13.97
N ILE A 8 8.06 -34.60 -14.30
CA ILE A 8 8.11 -33.12 -14.21
C ILE A 8 7.51 -32.61 -12.89
N ALA A 9 6.73 -33.41 -12.17
CA ALA A 9 6.10 -32.96 -10.92
C ALA A 9 7.04 -32.96 -9.70
N ALA A 10 8.14 -33.71 -9.73
CA ALA A 10 9.03 -33.80 -8.57
C ALA A 10 10.10 -32.70 -8.48
N ALA A 11 10.33 -31.96 -9.56
CA ALA A 11 11.33 -30.89 -9.57
C ALA A 11 10.78 -29.54 -9.10
N LEU A 12 9.46 -29.34 -9.14
CA LEU A 12 8.83 -28.07 -8.71
C LEU A 12 8.60 -27.98 -7.20
N THR A 13 8.51 -29.12 -6.50
CA THR A 13 8.27 -29.12 -5.06
C THR A 13 9.51 -28.82 -4.23
N LEU A 14 10.71 -29.06 -4.77
CA LEU A 14 11.98 -28.79 -4.09
C LEU A 14 12.44 -27.32 -4.19
N TRP A 15 11.90 -26.56 -5.12
CA TRP A 15 12.27 -25.15 -5.31
C TRP A 15 11.45 -24.18 -4.46
N LEU A 16 10.26 -24.58 -4.01
CA LEU A 16 9.38 -23.77 -3.17
C LEU A 16 9.75 -23.80 -1.69
N SER A 17 10.52 -24.82 -1.24
CA SER A 17 10.98 -24.90 0.15
C SER A 17 12.18 -24.01 0.46
N ALA A 18 12.87 -23.46 -0.56
CA ALA A 18 14.03 -22.59 -0.39
C ALA A 18 13.68 -21.10 -0.23
N ILE A 19 12.41 -20.69 -0.43
CA ILE A 19 12.01 -19.27 -0.41
C ILE A 19 11.24 -18.89 0.87
N GLY A 20 11.07 -19.82 1.81
CA GLY A 20 10.49 -19.50 3.13
C GLY A 20 9.05 -18.96 3.07
N CYS A 21 8.27 -19.32 2.04
CA CYS A 21 6.86 -18.98 1.96
C CYS A 21 6.06 -20.10 2.61
N ALA A 22 5.79 -19.98 3.92
CA ALA A 22 4.85 -20.84 4.61
C ALA A 22 3.48 -20.72 3.95
N THR A 23 2.97 -21.82 3.41
CA THR A 23 1.61 -21.89 2.87
C THR A 23 0.64 -21.78 4.04
N SER A 24 -0.43 -21.03 3.84
CA SER A 24 -1.47 -20.72 4.84
C SER A 24 -2.21 -21.95 5.44
N ALA A 25 -1.82 -23.15 5.11
CA ALA A 25 -2.37 -24.38 5.66
C ALA A 25 -1.65 -24.90 6.92
N GLU A 26 -0.41 -24.47 7.18
CA GLU A 26 0.35 -24.92 8.38
C GLU A 26 0.12 -24.09 9.64
N LEU A 27 -0.69 -23.02 9.56
CA LEU A 27 -0.96 -22.16 10.71
C LEU A 27 -2.15 -22.62 11.58
N TYR A 28 -2.75 -23.77 11.32
CA TYR A 28 -3.96 -24.20 12.03
C TYR A 28 -3.83 -25.54 12.79
N GLU A 29 -2.64 -26.02 13.07
CA GLU A 29 -2.46 -27.21 13.91
C GLU A 29 -1.76 -26.88 15.22
N GLY A 30 -2.57 -26.73 16.26
CA GLY A 30 -2.31 -27.18 17.62
C GLY A 30 -1.08 -26.67 18.36
N GLN A 31 -1.01 -25.39 18.73
CA GLN A 31 -0.19 -25.02 19.88
C GLN A 31 -1.06 -24.94 21.13
N SER A 32 -0.97 -25.99 21.93
CA SER A 32 -1.44 -26.01 23.32
C SER A 32 -0.76 -24.86 24.09
N ILE A 33 -1.58 -23.92 24.56
CA ILE A 33 -1.14 -22.76 25.31
C ILE A 33 -0.71 -23.23 26.71
N HIS A 34 0.58 -23.46 26.93
CA HIS A 34 1.11 -23.49 28.28
C HIS A 34 1.01 -22.09 28.88
N ARG A 35 0.14 -21.95 29.89
CA ARG A 35 0.04 -20.79 30.76
C ARG A 35 1.36 -20.57 31.49
N HIS A 36 2.13 -19.59 31.06
CA HIS A 36 3.12 -18.96 31.90
C HIS A 36 3.00 -17.43 31.73
N GLY A 37 2.65 -16.77 32.83
CA GLY A 37 2.86 -15.34 33.04
C GLY A 37 1.99 -14.42 32.18
N GLN A 38 0.80 -14.11 32.67
CA GLN A 38 0.01 -12.97 32.21
C GLN A 38 0.79 -11.64 32.43
N ARG A 39 1.74 -11.34 31.53
CA ARG A 39 1.96 -9.95 31.20
C ARG A 39 0.84 -9.60 30.23
N GLY A 40 -0.22 -9.01 30.76
CA GLY A 40 -1.31 -8.52 29.96
C GLY A 40 -0.74 -7.67 28.83
N VAL A 41 -0.85 -8.17 27.61
CA VAL A 41 -0.79 -7.33 26.44
C VAL A 41 -1.95 -6.36 26.62
N LYS A 42 -1.64 -5.17 27.08
CA LYS A 42 -2.58 -4.05 27.15
C LYS A 42 -2.94 -3.75 25.70
N LEU A 43 -3.96 -4.45 25.18
CA LEU A 43 -4.62 -4.03 23.97
C LEU A 43 -5.07 -2.59 24.26
N ARG A 44 -4.38 -1.62 23.69
CA ARG A 44 -4.86 -0.25 23.64
C ARG A 44 -6.11 -0.27 22.77
N THR A 45 -7.22 -0.70 23.35
CA THR A 45 -8.57 -0.47 22.86
C THR A 45 -8.84 1.03 22.97
N GLY A 46 -8.55 1.73 21.94
CA GLY A 46 -8.54 3.16 21.78
C GLY A 46 -7.68 3.49 20.56
N GLY A 47 -7.55 2.53 19.66
CA GLY A 47 -6.86 2.73 18.41
C GLY A 47 -7.73 3.50 17.45
N THR A 48 -7.56 4.79 17.35
CA THR A 48 -7.60 5.41 16.03
C THR A 48 -6.82 4.45 15.14
N LEU A 49 -7.51 3.74 14.22
CA LEU A 49 -6.84 2.99 13.16
C LEU A 49 -5.77 3.93 12.64
N ASP A 50 -4.50 3.54 12.81
CA ASP A 50 -3.40 4.43 12.47
C ASP A 50 -3.61 4.84 11.00
N TRP A 51 -4.01 6.08 10.76
CA TRP A 51 -4.28 6.61 9.43
C TRP A 51 -3.09 6.34 8.49
N ARG A 52 -1.87 6.23 9.05
CA ARG A 52 -0.66 5.84 8.31
C ARG A 52 -0.71 4.39 7.85
N ALA A 53 -1.18 3.48 8.71
CA ALA A 53 -1.33 2.07 8.34
C ALA A 53 -2.37 1.92 7.24
N ARG A 54 -3.47 2.67 7.32
CA ARG A 54 -4.51 2.70 6.28
C ARG A 54 -3.96 3.26 4.97
N ALA A 55 -3.34 4.43 4.98
CA ALA A 55 -2.75 5.03 3.80
C ALA A 55 -1.74 4.10 3.11
N LYS A 56 -0.92 3.41 3.89
CA LYS A 56 0.01 2.40 3.37
C LYS A 56 -0.71 1.18 2.78
N ALA A 57 -1.80 0.73 3.40
CA ALA A 57 -2.61 -0.37 2.87
C ALA A 57 -3.29 0.02 1.56
N ASP A 58 -3.83 1.25 1.46
CA ASP A 58 -4.41 1.78 0.24
C ASP A 58 -3.37 1.83 -0.89
N ALA A 59 -2.16 2.35 -0.63
CA ALA A 59 -1.07 2.36 -1.61
C ALA A 59 -0.68 0.94 -2.07
N LEU A 60 -0.63 -0.03 -1.15
CA LEU A 60 -0.33 -1.42 -1.50
C LEU A 60 -1.44 -2.08 -2.31
N LEU A 61 -2.69 -1.82 -1.99
CA LEU A 61 -3.84 -2.34 -2.74
C LEU A 61 -3.87 -1.71 -4.14
N GLY A 62 -3.61 -0.40 -4.27
CA GLY A 62 -3.47 0.27 -5.55
C GLY A 62 -2.40 -0.39 -6.42
N PHE A 63 -1.24 -0.72 -5.84
CA PHE A 63 -0.17 -1.43 -6.54
C PHE A 63 -0.62 -2.82 -7.04
N LYS A 64 -1.44 -3.53 -6.27
CA LYS A 64 -2.00 -4.82 -6.72
C LYS A 64 -2.92 -4.64 -7.93
N TYR A 65 -3.77 -3.62 -7.94
CA TYR A 65 -4.62 -3.31 -9.09
C TYR A 65 -3.82 -2.87 -10.32
N GLU A 66 -2.78 -2.04 -10.14
CA GLU A 66 -1.89 -1.62 -11.24
C GLU A 66 -1.22 -2.81 -11.94
N HIS A 67 -0.83 -3.83 -11.16
CA HIS A 67 -0.06 -4.97 -11.67
C HIS A 67 -0.87 -6.27 -11.82
N GLY A 68 -2.15 -6.29 -11.46
CA GLY A 68 -2.98 -7.49 -11.52
C GLY A 68 -2.59 -8.56 -10.51
N LEU A 69 -2.08 -8.19 -9.33
CA LEU A 69 -1.58 -9.12 -8.32
C LEU A 69 -2.70 -9.63 -7.40
N GLY A 70 -3.33 -10.74 -7.80
CA GLY A 70 -4.45 -11.34 -7.08
C GLY A 70 -5.80 -10.64 -7.28
N VAL A 71 -5.83 -9.63 -8.14
CA VAL A 71 -7.01 -8.89 -8.58
C VAL A 71 -6.89 -8.62 -10.08
N PRO A 72 -7.99 -8.44 -10.83
CA PRO A 72 -7.92 -8.02 -12.23
C PRO A 72 -7.16 -6.68 -12.34
N GLN A 73 -6.26 -6.60 -13.33
CA GLN A 73 -5.52 -5.35 -13.56
C GLN A 73 -6.47 -4.23 -13.97
N SER A 74 -6.39 -3.10 -13.25
CA SER A 74 -7.13 -1.88 -13.61
C SER A 74 -6.42 -0.66 -13.06
N TYR A 75 -6.19 0.32 -13.93
CA TYR A 75 -5.52 1.57 -13.54
C TYR A 75 -6.43 2.55 -12.79
N GLU A 76 -7.72 2.57 -13.10
CA GLU A 76 -8.68 3.48 -12.45
C GLU A 76 -8.80 3.23 -10.94
N PRO A 77 -9.12 2.00 -10.46
CA PRO A 77 -9.13 1.70 -9.04
C PRO A 77 -7.75 1.89 -8.38
N ALA A 78 -6.65 1.63 -9.12
CA ALA A 78 -5.30 1.87 -8.60
C ALA A 78 -5.08 3.35 -8.30
N VAL A 79 -5.49 4.23 -9.21
CA VAL A 79 -5.38 5.69 -9.04
C VAL A 79 -6.21 6.17 -7.86
N ASP A 80 -7.45 5.72 -7.70
CA ASP A 80 -8.32 6.11 -6.58
C ASP A 80 -7.67 5.77 -5.23
N LEU A 81 -7.08 4.58 -5.13
CA LEU A 81 -6.36 4.14 -3.95
C LEU A 81 -5.06 4.93 -3.71
N TYR A 82 -4.33 5.28 -4.78
CA TYR A 82 -3.15 6.12 -4.66
C TYR A 82 -3.51 7.55 -4.25
N VAL A 83 -4.62 8.10 -4.74
CA VAL A 83 -5.15 9.40 -4.31
C VAL A 83 -5.48 9.36 -2.82
N ALA A 84 -6.20 8.32 -2.37
CA ALA A 84 -6.55 8.17 -0.96
C ALA A 84 -5.29 8.11 -0.06
N ALA A 85 -4.27 7.36 -0.45
CA ALA A 85 -3.00 7.27 0.27
C ALA A 85 -2.20 8.58 0.22
N ALA A 86 -2.09 9.19 -0.96
CA ALA A 86 -1.34 10.41 -1.19
C ALA A 86 -1.92 11.61 -0.42
N GLU A 87 -3.23 11.76 -0.41
CA GLU A 87 -3.94 12.80 0.34
C GLU A 87 -3.75 12.68 1.85
N GLN A 88 -3.59 11.47 2.36
CA GLN A 88 -3.25 11.22 3.76
C GLN A 88 -1.75 11.45 4.05
N GLY A 89 -0.93 11.69 3.05
CA GLY A 89 0.49 11.99 3.19
C GLY A 89 1.41 10.77 3.16
N ASP A 90 0.95 9.62 2.64
CA ASP A 90 1.84 8.47 2.43
C ASP A 90 2.83 8.73 1.29
N PRO A 91 4.15 8.69 1.54
CA PRO A 91 5.13 8.99 0.50
C PRO A 91 5.10 8.01 -0.68
N THR A 92 4.71 6.75 -0.43
CA THR A 92 4.61 5.74 -1.47
C THR A 92 3.40 6.01 -2.36
N GLY A 93 2.25 6.33 -1.75
CA GLY A 93 1.05 6.73 -2.48
C GLY A 93 1.29 7.99 -3.32
N GLN A 94 1.96 9.00 -2.76
CA GLN A 94 2.35 10.22 -3.47
C GLN A 94 3.27 9.93 -4.67
N TYR A 95 4.25 9.05 -4.50
CA TYR A 95 5.15 8.63 -5.56
C TYR A 95 4.42 7.91 -6.69
N LEU A 96 3.61 6.89 -6.36
CA LEU A 96 2.88 6.10 -7.33
C LEU A 96 1.84 6.94 -8.09
N LEU A 97 1.14 7.84 -7.39
CA LEU A 97 0.21 8.78 -8.03
C LEU A 97 0.93 9.72 -9.00
N GLY A 98 2.11 10.21 -8.62
CA GLY A 98 2.94 11.02 -9.50
C GLY A 98 3.33 10.30 -10.79
N LEU A 99 3.64 8.99 -10.71
CA LEU A 99 3.91 8.17 -11.90
C LEU A 99 2.66 7.97 -12.77
N MET A 100 1.47 7.82 -12.16
CA MET A 100 0.21 7.70 -12.91
C MET A 100 -0.05 8.97 -13.74
N TYR A 101 0.16 10.16 -13.15
CA TYR A 101 0.03 11.43 -13.86
C TYR A 101 1.10 11.61 -14.95
N ASP A 102 2.35 11.18 -14.75
CA ASP A 102 3.40 11.28 -15.79
C ASP A 102 3.09 10.39 -17.00
N LYS A 103 2.53 9.20 -16.75
CA LYS A 103 2.21 8.23 -17.81
C LYS A 103 0.81 8.40 -18.42
N GLY A 104 -0.11 9.05 -17.73
CA GLY A 104 -1.53 9.12 -18.11
C GLY A 104 -2.24 7.77 -17.96
N GLN A 105 -1.86 6.96 -16.98
CA GLN A 105 -2.47 5.65 -16.70
C GLN A 105 -3.60 5.80 -15.68
N GLY A 106 -4.83 5.50 -16.07
CA GLY A 106 -6.02 5.64 -15.21
C GLY A 106 -6.42 7.10 -14.94
N VAL A 107 -5.61 8.07 -15.36
CA VAL A 107 -5.86 9.52 -15.27
C VAL A 107 -5.35 10.22 -16.52
N GLN A 108 -5.87 11.41 -16.79
CA GLN A 108 -5.31 12.26 -17.83
C GLN A 108 -3.86 12.65 -17.47
N GLN A 109 -2.95 12.55 -18.44
CA GLN A 109 -1.56 12.93 -18.26
C GLN A 109 -1.43 14.41 -17.87
N ASP A 110 -0.68 14.66 -16.78
CA ASP A 110 -0.44 16.01 -16.27
C ASP A 110 0.94 16.11 -15.61
N GLY A 111 1.89 16.71 -16.31
CA GLY A 111 3.27 16.87 -15.81
C GLY A 111 3.38 17.76 -14.58
N ILE A 112 2.50 18.76 -14.41
CA ILE A 112 2.51 19.65 -13.25
C ILE A 112 2.08 18.90 -12.01
N ARG A 113 1.00 18.09 -12.09
CA ARG A 113 0.56 17.24 -10.99
C ARG A 113 1.55 16.12 -10.71
N ALA A 114 2.13 15.50 -11.74
CA ALA A 114 3.18 14.51 -11.60
C ALA A 114 4.36 15.07 -10.79
N TYR A 115 4.88 16.22 -11.19
CA TYR A 115 5.97 16.90 -10.49
C TYR A 115 5.60 17.25 -9.05
N MET A 116 4.40 17.82 -8.82
CA MET A 116 3.89 18.14 -7.48
C MET A 116 3.94 16.93 -6.56
N TRP A 117 3.34 15.82 -6.96
CA TRP A 117 3.25 14.61 -6.14
C TRP A 117 4.62 13.96 -5.91
N LEU A 118 5.48 13.90 -6.92
CA LEU A 118 6.85 13.39 -6.78
C LEU A 118 7.71 14.27 -5.86
N ASN A 119 7.50 15.59 -5.88
CA ASN A 119 8.20 16.51 -4.98
C ASN A 119 7.78 16.30 -3.52
N LEU A 120 6.49 16.12 -3.26
CA LEU A 120 5.95 15.78 -1.93
C LEU A 120 6.47 14.42 -1.46
N ALA A 121 6.43 13.42 -2.33
CA ALA A 121 6.96 12.09 -2.04
C ALA A 121 8.43 12.15 -1.62
N ALA A 122 9.27 12.87 -2.36
CA ALA A 122 10.70 13.02 -2.04
C ALA A 122 10.93 13.76 -0.72
N ALA A 123 10.10 14.76 -0.39
CA ALA A 123 10.20 15.49 0.87
C ALA A 123 9.90 14.61 2.10
N HIS A 124 8.90 13.72 1.98
CA HIS A 124 8.44 12.89 3.08
C HIS A 124 9.04 11.47 3.10
N ALA A 125 9.78 11.09 2.06
CA ALA A 125 10.33 9.75 1.93
C ALA A 125 11.36 9.41 3.01
N PRO A 126 11.35 8.16 3.50
CA PRO A 126 12.48 7.60 4.24
C PRO A 126 13.78 7.71 3.45
N ARG A 127 14.93 7.85 4.15
CA ARG A 127 16.25 8.04 3.52
C ARG A 127 16.53 7.06 2.37
N ARG A 128 16.17 5.79 2.57
CA ARG A 128 16.42 4.70 1.59
C ARG A 128 15.71 4.89 0.23
N TYR A 129 14.58 5.62 0.19
CA TYR A 129 13.79 5.83 -1.03
C TYR A 129 13.93 7.22 -1.61
N ARG A 130 14.39 8.18 -0.81
CA ARG A 130 14.42 9.60 -1.18
C ARG A 130 15.15 9.86 -2.48
N GLU A 131 16.32 9.25 -2.66
CA GLU A 131 17.11 9.43 -3.87
C GLU A 131 16.38 8.97 -5.14
N ASN A 132 15.71 7.82 -5.07
CA ASN A 132 14.93 7.33 -6.20
C ASN A 132 13.75 8.24 -6.53
N TYR A 133 13.07 8.78 -5.51
CA TYR A 133 11.96 9.71 -5.71
C TYR A 133 12.43 11.04 -6.30
N LEU A 134 13.60 11.53 -5.88
CA LEU A 134 14.23 12.70 -6.48
C LEU A 134 14.59 12.47 -7.96
N LYS A 135 15.18 11.33 -8.30
CA LYS A 135 15.50 10.97 -9.69
C LYS A 135 14.25 10.97 -10.58
N MET A 136 13.14 10.42 -10.09
CA MET A 136 11.89 10.43 -10.86
C MET A 136 11.29 11.82 -10.99
N ARG A 137 11.30 12.64 -9.94
CA ARG A 137 10.90 14.04 -10.01
C ARG A 137 11.73 14.81 -11.06
N ASP A 138 13.04 14.63 -11.05
CA ASP A 138 13.94 15.33 -11.96
C ASP A 138 13.76 14.85 -13.42
N ALA A 139 13.46 13.56 -13.60
CA ALA A 139 13.10 13.01 -14.91
C ALA A 139 11.80 13.62 -15.46
N VAL A 140 10.81 13.88 -14.62
CA VAL A 140 9.60 14.62 -15.02
C VAL A 140 9.92 16.08 -15.28
N ALA A 141 10.70 16.72 -14.40
CA ALA A 141 11.10 18.13 -14.56
C ALA A 141 11.85 18.38 -15.86
N SER A 142 12.67 17.43 -16.34
CA SER A 142 13.41 17.58 -17.61
C SER A 142 12.52 17.71 -18.86
N LYS A 143 11.26 17.29 -18.75
CA LYS A 143 10.25 17.41 -19.83
C LYS A 143 9.39 18.67 -19.71
N MET A 144 9.58 19.46 -18.64
CA MET A 144 8.72 20.59 -18.28
C MET A 144 9.40 21.93 -18.58
N THR A 145 8.58 22.94 -18.83
CA THR A 145 9.07 24.33 -18.86
C THR A 145 9.33 24.85 -17.44
N PRO A 146 10.21 25.87 -17.28
CA PRO A 146 10.44 26.48 -15.97
C PRO A 146 9.16 26.98 -15.28
N GLY A 147 8.21 27.52 -16.06
CA GLY A 147 6.92 27.97 -15.54
C GLY A 147 6.06 26.83 -14.98
N GLN A 148 6.06 25.68 -15.64
CA GLN A 148 5.36 24.48 -15.16
C GLN A 148 5.98 23.93 -13.87
N ILE A 149 7.31 23.95 -13.77
CA ILE A 149 8.02 23.54 -12.54
C ILE A 149 7.62 24.43 -11.37
N VAL A 150 7.63 25.75 -11.58
CA VAL A 150 7.20 26.73 -10.56
C VAL A 150 5.73 26.50 -10.16
N ALA A 151 4.85 26.20 -11.12
CA ALA A 151 3.46 25.87 -10.83
C ALA A 151 3.34 24.60 -9.95
N GLY A 152 4.06 23.54 -10.29
CA GLY A 152 4.10 22.32 -9.49
C GLY A 152 4.67 22.53 -8.09
N GLN A 153 5.71 23.36 -7.94
CA GLN A 153 6.26 23.74 -6.63
C GLN A 153 5.24 24.50 -5.77
N ARG A 154 4.50 25.44 -6.39
CA ARG A 154 3.43 26.18 -5.67
C ARG A 154 2.33 25.26 -5.19
N LEU A 155 1.89 24.31 -6.03
CA LEU A 155 0.89 23.32 -5.63
C LEU A 155 1.40 22.44 -4.48
N ALA A 156 2.66 22.00 -4.52
CA ALA A 156 3.26 21.22 -3.45
C ALA A 156 3.38 22.02 -2.14
N ALA A 157 3.74 23.30 -2.22
CA ALA A 157 3.86 24.15 -1.04
C ALA A 157 2.49 24.47 -0.40
N ALA A 158 1.43 24.54 -1.18
CA ALA A 158 0.07 24.79 -0.71
C ALA A 158 -0.63 23.51 -0.21
N TRP A 159 -0.04 22.35 -0.46
CA TRP A 159 -0.66 21.08 -0.11
C TRP A 159 -0.61 20.79 1.39
N VAL A 160 -1.74 20.32 1.95
CA VAL A 160 -1.88 19.91 3.35
C VAL A 160 -2.50 18.52 3.39
N PRO A 161 -1.96 17.58 4.20
CA PRO A 161 -2.51 16.24 4.30
C PRO A 161 -3.94 16.25 4.84
N LYS A 162 -4.85 15.58 4.15
CA LYS A 162 -6.22 15.33 4.60
C LYS A 162 -6.22 14.12 5.54
N ARG A 163 -6.05 14.36 6.83
CA ARG A 163 -6.17 13.29 7.83
C ARG A 163 -7.64 13.00 8.06
N VAL A 164 -8.14 11.91 7.50
CA VAL A 164 -9.48 11.41 7.83
C VAL A 164 -9.42 10.84 9.24
N ALA A 165 -10.03 11.52 10.20
CA ALA A 165 -10.36 10.89 11.47
C ALA A 165 -11.34 9.75 11.14
N VAL A 166 -10.92 8.51 11.33
CA VAL A 166 -11.85 7.38 11.27
C VAL A 166 -12.68 7.48 12.54
N ASP A 167 -13.93 7.96 12.39
CA ASP A 167 -14.89 7.87 13.48
C ASP A 167 -14.97 6.41 13.89
N VAL A 168 -14.52 6.16 15.11
CA VAL A 168 -14.59 4.82 15.69
C VAL A 168 -16.06 4.50 15.83
N VAL A 169 -16.58 3.67 14.93
CA VAL A 169 -17.92 3.09 15.14
C VAL A 169 -17.86 2.43 16.52
N PRO A 170 -18.65 2.89 17.50
CA PRO A 170 -18.60 2.30 18.81
C PRO A 170 -18.88 0.81 18.68
N VAL A 171 -17.92 -0.01 19.10
CA VAL A 171 -18.14 -1.47 19.17
C VAL A 171 -19.29 -1.67 20.14
N VAL A 172 -20.47 -1.96 19.59
CA VAL A 172 -21.62 -2.33 20.40
C VAL A 172 -21.19 -3.58 21.19
N PRO A 173 -21.16 -3.54 22.52
CA PRO A 173 -20.79 -4.71 23.29
C PRO A 173 -21.74 -5.84 22.94
N VAL A 174 -21.20 -6.95 22.45
CA VAL A 174 -21.97 -8.17 22.24
C VAL A 174 -22.47 -8.63 23.62
N VAL A 175 -23.74 -8.35 23.90
CA VAL A 175 -24.39 -8.83 25.11
C VAL A 175 -24.41 -10.37 25.00
N PRO A 176 -23.80 -11.12 25.92
CA PRO A 176 -23.86 -12.57 25.85
C PRO A 176 -25.31 -13.00 26.01
N VAL A 177 -25.80 -13.74 25.00
CA VAL A 177 -27.13 -14.37 25.09
C VAL A 177 -27.05 -15.44 26.17
N VAL A 178 -27.57 -15.15 27.35
CA VAL A 178 -27.70 -16.14 28.41
C VAL A 178 -28.85 -17.06 28.00
N PRO A 179 -28.62 -18.36 27.83
CA PRO A 179 -29.73 -19.28 27.55
C PRO A 179 -30.68 -19.29 28.75
N ARG A 180 -31.94 -19.01 28.50
CA ARG A 180 -33.01 -19.22 29.51
C ARG A 180 -33.30 -20.71 29.57
N TRP A 181 -33.06 -21.30 30.71
CA TRP A 181 -33.48 -22.67 31.09
C TRP A 181 -34.98 -22.71 31.35
#